data_eb8eade0e8318affd790dbc5bf085ad1
#
_entry.id   eb8eade0e8318affd790dbc5bf085ad1
#
_cell.length_a   1.000
_cell.length_b   1.000
_cell.length_c   1.000
_cell.angle_alpha   90.00
_cell.angle_beta   90.00
_cell.angle_gamma   90.00
#
_symmetry.space_group_name_H-M   'P 1'
#
loop_
_entity.id
_entity.type
_entity.pdbx_description
1 polymer ?
#
loop_
_entity_poly.entity_id
_entity_poly.type
_entity_poly.pdbx_seq_one_letter_code
_entity_poly.pdbx_strand_id
1 'polypeptide(L)'
;MCTQKEILRDNILTGMQPFLNAPLMEILNQVVVQALFGLEVTESETLPATIDDTNQRIISIYMTKKAPKLSSKTVEYYMLTIRNFIEFVQKSLLDVSDMDVEFYLQSYARKGNQASTINNERRNLSAFFTWMRKSHLRSDNPVDSVEPYREMDKPIDHLTDGELEALRDACKVKVRNKVTDLDEYKESLRDRALLEFLRSTAVRVSECVSVNVQDINWQSGELMVYGQKNRTWRTVCLDDTAQYHLRKYIDSRNDKEPALFISSKRDCKRLAKPGIESAISRIAERSGLKRRVYPHLFRKTTATNMVKRGCPRELVAFYLGHKNGDARTLNKHYAATTPDQVLGAFRKYGAAA
;
A
#
# COMPACT_ATOMS: atom_id res chain seq x y z
N MET A 1 -57.10 -13.66 -23.26
CA MET A 1 -55.81 -12.94 -23.23
C MET A 1 -55.33 -12.94 -21.80
N CYS A 2 -54.16 -13.49 -21.56
CA CYS A 2 -53.55 -13.48 -20.21
C CYS A 2 -53.21 -12.02 -19.84
N THR A 3 -53.57 -11.59 -18.65
CA THR A 3 -53.26 -10.25 -18.18
C THR A 3 -51.77 -10.13 -17.80
N GLN A 4 -51.18 -8.96 -17.88
CA GLN A 4 -49.76 -8.74 -17.47
C GLN A 4 -49.50 -9.18 -16.01
N LYS A 5 -50.52 -9.12 -15.15
CA LYS A 5 -50.49 -9.65 -13.79
C LYS A 5 -50.29 -11.17 -13.73
N GLU A 6 -51.01 -11.88 -14.61
CA GLU A 6 -50.91 -13.34 -14.69
C GLU A 6 -49.55 -13.77 -15.21
N ILE A 7 -48.99 -13.07 -16.21
CA ILE A 7 -47.65 -13.32 -16.73
C ILE A 7 -46.61 -13.11 -15.64
N LEU A 8 -46.67 -12.00 -14.88
CA LEU A 8 -45.75 -11.71 -13.78
C LEU A 8 -45.84 -12.78 -12.67
N ARG A 9 -47.07 -13.16 -12.26
CA ARG A 9 -47.30 -14.23 -11.29
C ARG A 9 -46.66 -15.52 -11.75
N ASP A 10 -46.92 -15.95 -12.97
CA ASP A 10 -46.43 -17.21 -13.52
C ASP A 10 -44.90 -17.23 -13.66
N ASN A 11 -44.27 -16.11 -13.99
CA ASN A 11 -42.83 -15.98 -14.02
C ASN A 11 -42.23 -16.13 -12.60
N ILE A 12 -42.85 -15.53 -11.57
CA ILE A 12 -42.39 -15.66 -10.18
C ILE A 12 -42.52 -17.10 -9.72
N LEU A 13 -43.67 -17.75 -9.97
CA LEU A 13 -43.87 -19.12 -9.59
C LEU A 13 -42.95 -20.10 -10.30
N THR A 14 -42.72 -19.92 -11.60
CA THR A 14 -41.79 -20.74 -12.36
C THR A 14 -40.36 -20.58 -11.86
N GLY A 15 -39.93 -19.35 -11.55
CA GLY A 15 -38.59 -19.07 -11.00
C GLY A 15 -38.33 -19.66 -9.63
N MET A 16 -39.40 -19.82 -8.81
CA MET A 16 -39.31 -20.37 -7.45
C MET A 16 -39.55 -21.89 -7.39
N GLN A 17 -40.04 -22.49 -8.44
CA GLN A 17 -40.35 -23.92 -8.50
C GLN A 17 -39.18 -24.85 -8.13
N PRO A 18 -37.90 -24.56 -8.51
CA PRO A 18 -36.77 -25.41 -8.13
C PRO A 18 -36.43 -25.35 -6.62
N PHE A 19 -36.92 -24.35 -5.89
CA PHE A 19 -36.53 -24.06 -4.51
C PHE A 19 -37.62 -24.35 -3.47
N LEU A 20 -38.86 -24.48 -3.90
CA LEU A 20 -40.02 -24.64 -3.00
C LEU A 20 -40.77 -25.94 -3.28
N ASN A 21 -41.27 -26.58 -2.21
CA ASN A 21 -42.17 -27.72 -2.30
C ASN A 21 -43.63 -27.27 -2.59
N ALA A 22 -44.51 -28.21 -2.98
CA ALA A 22 -45.87 -27.91 -3.41
C ALA A 22 -46.69 -27.08 -2.39
N PRO A 23 -46.68 -27.36 -1.06
CA PRO A 23 -47.40 -26.53 -0.10
C PRO A 23 -46.88 -25.07 -0.01
N LEU A 24 -45.60 -24.88 -0.08
CA LEU A 24 -44.98 -23.51 -0.06
C LEU A 24 -45.22 -22.76 -1.35
N MET A 25 -45.30 -23.46 -2.50
CA MET A 25 -45.68 -22.86 -3.79
C MET A 25 -47.12 -22.35 -3.77
N GLU A 26 -48.04 -23.06 -3.10
CA GLU A 26 -49.43 -22.62 -2.98
C GLU A 26 -49.56 -21.37 -2.10
N ILE A 27 -48.80 -21.32 -0.99
CA ILE A 27 -48.69 -20.12 -0.14
C ILE A 27 -48.12 -18.95 -0.92
N LEU A 28 -47.02 -19.16 -1.65
CA LEU A 28 -46.41 -18.14 -2.49
C LEU A 28 -47.38 -17.59 -3.52
N ASN A 29 -48.12 -18.46 -4.21
CA ASN A 29 -49.16 -18.06 -5.18
C ASN A 29 -50.24 -17.17 -4.53
N GLN A 30 -50.74 -17.54 -3.35
CA GLN A 30 -51.73 -16.72 -2.61
C GLN A 30 -51.14 -15.34 -2.24
N VAL A 31 -49.91 -15.29 -1.74
CA VAL A 31 -49.26 -14.04 -1.37
C VAL A 31 -49.03 -13.14 -2.60
N VAL A 32 -48.60 -13.69 -3.73
CA VAL A 32 -48.40 -12.93 -4.98
C VAL A 32 -49.73 -12.41 -5.51
N VAL A 33 -50.79 -13.22 -5.54
CA VAL A 33 -52.12 -12.77 -5.97
C VAL A 33 -52.62 -11.63 -5.07
N GLN A 34 -52.48 -11.77 -3.75
CA GLN A 34 -52.90 -10.75 -2.80
C GLN A 34 -52.06 -9.46 -2.94
N ALA A 35 -50.76 -9.56 -3.16
CA ALA A 35 -49.87 -8.41 -3.37
C ALA A 35 -50.16 -7.64 -4.67
N LEU A 36 -50.59 -8.36 -5.73
CA LEU A 36 -50.97 -7.76 -7.02
C LEU A 36 -52.42 -7.28 -7.06
N PHE A 37 -53.21 -7.53 -6.01
CA PHE A 37 -54.58 -7.06 -5.94
C PHE A 37 -54.64 -5.53 -5.85
N GLY A 38 -55.42 -4.89 -6.74
CA GLY A 38 -55.55 -3.43 -6.80
C GLY A 38 -54.41 -2.68 -7.51
N LEU A 39 -53.34 -3.38 -7.93
CA LEU A 39 -52.26 -2.76 -8.71
C LEU A 39 -52.57 -2.89 -10.22
N GLU A 40 -52.21 -1.91 -11.03
CA GLU A 40 -52.10 -2.06 -12.49
C GLU A 40 -50.67 -2.45 -12.83
N VAL A 41 -50.52 -3.60 -13.53
CA VAL A 41 -49.22 -4.05 -14.07
C VAL A 41 -49.23 -3.78 -15.56
N THR A 42 -48.42 -2.83 -15.98
CA THR A 42 -48.18 -2.50 -17.39
C THR A 42 -46.84 -3.03 -17.81
N GLU A 43 -46.69 -3.52 -19.05
CA GLU A 43 -45.35 -3.73 -19.63
C GLU A 43 -44.64 -2.39 -19.64
N SER A 44 -43.57 -2.28 -18.89
CA SER A 44 -42.65 -1.19 -19.15
C SER A 44 -41.91 -1.50 -20.46
N GLU A 45 -42.07 -0.67 -21.46
CA GLU A 45 -41.08 -0.59 -22.51
C GLU A 45 -39.71 -0.59 -21.84
N THR A 46 -38.81 -1.49 -22.30
CA THR A 46 -37.47 -1.73 -21.72
C THR A 46 -36.96 -0.53 -20.94
N LEU A 47 -37.04 -0.61 -19.61
CA LEU A 47 -36.54 0.46 -18.74
C LEU A 47 -35.14 0.80 -19.22
N PRO A 48 -34.82 2.06 -19.53
CA PRO A 48 -33.44 2.44 -19.81
C PRO A 48 -32.62 1.94 -18.62
N ALA A 49 -31.51 1.26 -18.91
CA ALA A 49 -30.64 0.69 -17.90
C ALA A 49 -30.50 1.65 -16.75
N THR A 50 -30.77 1.21 -15.52
CA THR A 50 -30.71 2.08 -14.35
C THR A 50 -29.31 2.72 -14.30
N ILE A 51 -29.18 3.89 -13.69
CA ILE A 51 -27.88 4.55 -13.46
C ILE A 51 -26.89 3.53 -12.86
N ASP A 52 -27.39 2.68 -11.99
CA ASP A 52 -26.60 1.66 -11.31
C ASP A 52 -26.12 0.57 -12.28
N ASP A 53 -26.97 0.07 -13.16
CA ASP A 53 -26.61 -0.93 -14.18
C ASP A 53 -25.56 -0.38 -15.17
N THR A 54 -25.70 0.88 -15.58
CA THR A 54 -24.75 1.53 -16.48
C THR A 54 -23.39 1.68 -15.82
N ASN A 55 -23.35 2.13 -14.56
CA ASN A 55 -22.11 2.30 -13.80
C ASN A 55 -21.43 0.95 -13.54
N GLN A 56 -22.19 -0.09 -13.15
CA GLN A 56 -21.67 -1.44 -12.95
C GLN A 56 -21.07 -2.04 -14.23
N ARG A 57 -21.72 -1.83 -15.38
CA ARG A 57 -21.21 -2.26 -16.68
C ARG A 57 -19.89 -1.58 -17.03
N ILE A 58 -19.77 -0.26 -16.83
CA ILE A 58 -18.53 0.49 -17.07
C ILE A 58 -17.42 -0.03 -16.16
N ILE A 59 -17.69 -0.25 -14.88
CA ILE A 59 -16.74 -0.80 -13.90
C ILE A 59 -16.27 -2.20 -14.34
N SER A 60 -17.18 -3.08 -14.75
CA SER A 60 -16.85 -4.44 -15.19
C SER A 60 -15.91 -4.42 -16.40
N ILE A 61 -16.16 -3.55 -17.38
CA ILE A 61 -15.28 -3.37 -18.54
C ILE A 61 -13.91 -2.82 -18.12
N TYR A 62 -13.89 -1.84 -17.20
CA TYR A 62 -12.64 -1.30 -16.66
C TYR A 62 -11.81 -2.39 -15.98
N MET A 63 -12.44 -3.18 -15.13
CA MET A 63 -11.80 -4.29 -14.43
C MET A 63 -11.22 -5.30 -15.42
N THR A 64 -12.00 -5.74 -16.40
CA THR A 64 -11.53 -6.70 -17.43
C THR A 64 -10.32 -6.19 -18.19
N LYS A 65 -10.28 -4.89 -18.53
CA LYS A 65 -9.19 -4.31 -19.35
C LYS A 65 -7.97 -3.87 -18.53
N LYS A 66 -8.14 -3.51 -17.27
CA LYS A 66 -7.07 -2.90 -16.43
C LYS A 66 -6.53 -3.81 -15.34
N ALA A 67 -7.37 -4.64 -14.71
CA ALA A 67 -6.95 -5.50 -13.62
C ALA A 67 -5.76 -6.41 -13.98
N PRO A 68 -5.70 -7.05 -15.17
CA PRO A 68 -4.57 -7.92 -15.53
C PRO A 68 -3.22 -7.18 -15.63
N LYS A 69 -3.25 -5.84 -15.77
CA LYS A 69 -2.05 -5.00 -15.94
C LYS A 69 -1.58 -4.34 -14.66
N LEU A 70 -2.33 -4.49 -13.57
CA LEU A 70 -2.09 -3.83 -12.28
C LEU A 70 -1.88 -4.88 -11.19
N SER A 71 -1.26 -4.47 -10.06
CA SER A 71 -1.23 -5.32 -8.87
C SER A 71 -2.63 -5.37 -8.23
N SER A 72 -3.00 -6.51 -7.62
CA SER A 72 -4.29 -6.67 -6.91
C SER A 72 -4.57 -5.50 -5.95
N LYS A 73 -3.56 -5.10 -5.19
CA LYS A 73 -3.67 -3.97 -4.26
C LYS A 73 -3.94 -2.63 -4.95
N THR A 74 -3.38 -2.41 -6.14
CA THR A 74 -3.65 -1.19 -6.93
C THR A 74 -5.08 -1.21 -7.46
N VAL A 75 -5.56 -2.38 -7.88
CA VAL A 75 -6.94 -2.57 -8.33
C VAL A 75 -7.91 -2.29 -7.18
N GLU A 76 -7.69 -2.89 -6.02
CA GLU A 76 -8.52 -2.65 -4.81
C GLU A 76 -8.60 -1.15 -4.48
N TYR A 77 -7.47 -0.46 -4.53
CA TYR A 77 -7.41 0.97 -4.23
C TYR A 77 -8.17 1.83 -5.25
N TYR A 78 -8.03 1.53 -6.54
CA TYR A 78 -8.81 2.21 -7.58
C TYR A 78 -10.31 1.94 -7.44
N MET A 79 -10.67 0.69 -7.16
CA MET A 79 -12.07 0.31 -6.98
C MET A 79 -12.69 0.98 -5.76
N LEU A 80 -11.95 1.10 -4.66
CA LEU A 80 -12.42 1.83 -3.48
C LEU A 80 -12.71 3.30 -3.81
N THR A 81 -11.77 3.99 -4.49
CA THR A 81 -11.97 5.38 -4.91
C THR A 81 -13.20 5.52 -5.82
N ILE A 82 -13.34 4.65 -6.84
CA ILE A 82 -14.45 4.72 -7.80
C ILE A 82 -15.80 4.46 -7.11
N ARG A 83 -15.89 3.47 -6.23
CA ARG A 83 -17.11 3.18 -5.46
C ARG A 83 -17.52 4.34 -4.57
N ASN A 84 -16.59 4.85 -3.76
CA ASN A 84 -16.85 6.00 -2.87
C ASN A 84 -17.31 7.23 -3.68
N PHE A 85 -16.75 7.42 -4.86
CA PHE A 85 -17.13 8.52 -5.74
C PHE A 85 -18.57 8.35 -6.28
N ILE A 86 -18.93 7.16 -6.78
CA ILE A 86 -20.27 6.86 -7.28
C ILE A 86 -21.31 7.01 -6.18
N GLU A 87 -21.03 6.47 -4.99
CA GLU A 87 -21.90 6.61 -3.81
C GLU A 87 -22.13 8.09 -3.43
N PHE A 88 -21.13 8.94 -3.63
CA PHE A 88 -21.23 10.36 -3.32
C PHE A 88 -22.04 11.12 -4.38
N VAL A 89 -21.74 10.92 -5.67
CA VAL A 89 -22.36 11.73 -6.75
C VAL A 89 -23.73 11.24 -7.15
N GLN A 90 -24.05 9.96 -7.00
CA GLN A 90 -25.35 9.32 -7.34
C GLN A 90 -25.82 9.66 -8.76
N LYS A 91 -24.88 9.73 -9.71
CA LYS A 91 -25.12 10.02 -11.13
C LYS A 91 -24.50 8.92 -12.00
N SER A 92 -24.94 8.88 -13.26
CA SER A 92 -24.23 8.12 -14.29
C SER A 92 -22.79 8.64 -14.45
N LEU A 93 -21.82 7.74 -14.53
CA LEU A 93 -20.42 8.09 -14.81
C LEU A 93 -20.24 8.78 -16.16
N LEU A 94 -21.23 8.67 -17.06
CA LEU A 94 -21.26 9.37 -18.34
C LEU A 94 -21.59 10.87 -18.17
N ASP A 95 -22.34 11.24 -17.12
CA ASP A 95 -22.88 12.59 -16.90
C ASP A 95 -22.16 13.36 -15.79
N VAL A 96 -21.09 12.77 -15.24
CA VAL A 96 -20.27 13.43 -14.20
C VAL A 96 -19.61 14.67 -14.75
N SER A 97 -19.74 15.79 -14.03
CA SER A 97 -19.08 17.07 -14.32
C SER A 97 -17.82 17.27 -13.48
N ASP A 98 -17.03 18.29 -13.82
CA ASP A 98 -15.90 18.75 -13.02
C ASP A 98 -16.33 19.24 -11.62
N MET A 99 -17.48 19.90 -11.53
CA MET A 99 -18.07 20.33 -10.26
C MET A 99 -18.38 19.13 -9.33
N ASP A 100 -18.86 18.02 -9.88
CA ASP A 100 -19.12 16.79 -9.08
C ASP A 100 -17.81 16.24 -8.50
N VAL A 101 -16.73 16.29 -9.27
CA VAL A 101 -15.39 15.87 -8.79
C VAL A 101 -14.88 16.84 -7.71
N GLU A 102 -15.02 18.13 -7.90
CA GLU A 102 -14.62 19.13 -6.89
C GLU A 102 -15.38 18.95 -5.58
N PHE A 103 -16.71 18.82 -5.63
CA PHE A 103 -17.52 18.59 -4.43
C PHE A 103 -17.13 17.29 -3.69
N TYR A 104 -16.85 16.22 -4.44
CA TYR A 104 -16.36 15.00 -3.85
C TYR A 104 -15.03 15.21 -3.11
N LEU A 105 -14.05 15.81 -3.77
CA LEU A 105 -12.73 16.05 -3.17
C LEU A 105 -12.80 17.04 -1.98
N GLN A 106 -13.68 18.05 -2.04
CA GLN A 106 -13.94 18.93 -0.91
C GLN A 106 -14.58 18.18 0.26
N SER A 107 -15.53 17.27 0.00
CA SER A 107 -16.13 16.45 1.04
C SER A 107 -15.08 15.55 1.71
N TYR A 108 -14.14 15.05 0.90
CA TYR A 108 -13.02 14.25 1.37
C TYR A 108 -12.03 15.07 2.22
N ALA A 109 -11.80 16.33 1.86
CA ALA A 109 -11.01 17.28 2.63
C ALA A 109 -11.66 17.62 3.98
N ARG A 110 -12.99 17.84 4.01
CA ARG A 110 -13.75 18.11 5.25
C ARG A 110 -13.68 16.98 6.28
N LYS A 111 -13.39 15.74 5.85
CA LYS A 111 -13.13 14.60 6.74
C LYS A 111 -11.75 14.66 7.43
N GLY A 112 -10.97 15.72 7.23
CA GLY A 112 -9.65 15.91 7.82
C GLY A 112 -8.50 15.18 7.08
N ASN A 113 -8.74 14.71 5.85
CA ASN A 113 -7.69 14.06 5.08
C ASN A 113 -6.60 15.06 4.65
N GLN A 114 -5.36 14.58 4.58
CA GLN A 114 -4.23 15.40 4.12
C GLN A 114 -4.29 15.65 2.61
N ALA A 115 -3.75 16.78 2.15
CA ALA A 115 -3.69 17.15 0.74
C ALA A 115 -3.12 16.04 -0.16
N SER A 116 -2.07 15.33 0.30
CA SER A 116 -1.50 14.19 -0.44
C SER A 116 -2.47 13.03 -0.63
N THR A 117 -3.35 12.77 0.37
CA THR A 117 -4.39 11.73 0.29
C THR A 117 -5.49 12.15 -0.68
N ILE A 118 -5.94 13.40 -0.60
CA ILE A 118 -6.93 13.97 -1.53
C ILE A 118 -6.40 13.96 -2.97
N ASN A 119 -5.15 14.33 -3.17
CA ASN A 119 -4.49 14.28 -4.48
C ASN A 119 -4.35 12.85 -5.01
N ASN A 120 -4.25 11.85 -4.16
CA ASN A 120 -4.28 10.44 -4.59
C ASN A 120 -5.66 10.04 -5.09
N GLU A 121 -6.75 10.43 -4.40
CA GLU A 121 -8.12 10.23 -4.89
C GLU A 121 -8.31 10.91 -6.25
N ARG A 122 -7.90 12.19 -6.38
CA ARG A 122 -7.94 12.92 -7.64
C ARG A 122 -7.20 12.18 -8.77
N ARG A 123 -5.98 11.68 -8.51
CA ARG A 123 -5.20 10.92 -9.51
C ARG A 123 -5.87 9.60 -9.91
N ASN A 124 -6.51 8.91 -8.97
CA ASN A 124 -7.24 7.67 -9.25
C ASN A 124 -8.44 7.94 -10.15
N LEU A 125 -9.24 8.97 -9.83
CA LEU A 125 -10.35 9.40 -10.66
C LEU A 125 -9.87 9.85 -12.05
N SER A 126 -8.81 10.67 -12.13
CA SER A 126 -8.24 11.10 -13.40
C SER A 126 -7.77 9.92 -14.26
N ALA A 127 -7.16 8.91 -13.67
CA ALA A 127 -6.75 7.69 -14.37
C ALA A 127 -7.95 6.90 -14.91
N PHE A 128 -9.04 6.83 -14.14
CA PHE A 128 -10.27 6.17 -14.54
C PHE A 128 -10.98 6.91 -15.67
N PHE A 129 -11.22 8.21 -15.55
CA PHE A 129 -11.86 9.00 -16.59
C PHE A 129 -11.00 9.15 -17.86
N THR A 130 -9.67 9.21 -17.73
CA THR A 130 -8.75 9.10 -18.87
C THR A 130 -8.94 7.77 -19.62
N TRP A 131 -9.16 6.68 -18.90
CA TRP A 131 -9.46 5.39 -19.53
C TRP A 131 -10.83 5.42 -20.21
N MET A 132 -11.86 6.00 -19.60
CA MET A 132 -13.19 6.16 -20.23
C MET A 132 -13.08 6.95 -21.53
N ARG A 133 -12.36 8.08 -21.54
CA ARG A 133 -12.09 8.88 -22.74
C ARG A 133 -11.38 8.06 -23.84
N LYS A 134 -10.31 7.34 -23.47
CA LYS A 134 -9.59 6.47 -24.41
C LYS A 134 -10.39 5.27 -24.91
N SER A 135 -11.43 4.90 -24.20
CA SER A 135 -12.36 3.82 -24.59
C SER A 135 -13.60 4.35 -25.31
N HIS A 136 -13.62 5.63 -25.66
CA HIS A 136 -14.73 6.32 -26.34
C HIS A 136 -16.07 6.23 -25.61
N LEU A 137 -16.04 6.07 -24.28
CA LEU A 137 -17.22 6.11 -23.40
C LEU A 137 -17.58 7.56 -23.05
N ARG A 138 -16.61 8.48 -23.07
CA ARG A 138 -16.75 9.92 -22.89
C ARG A 138 -15.82 10.65 -23.85
N SER A 139 -16.14 11.92 -24.14
CA SER A 139 -15.27 12.80 -24.94
C SER A 139 -14.21 13.53 -24.10
N ASP A 140 -14.44 13.68 -22.81
CA ASP A 140 -13.66 14.47 -21.86
C ASP A 140 -13.19 13.66 -20.64
N ASN A 141 -12.39 14.31 -19.80
CA ASN A 141 -12.06 13.84 -18.46
C ASN A 141 -12.40 14.98 -17.47
N PRO A 142 -13.45 14.82 -16.65
CA PRO A 142 -13.91 15.87 -15.73
C PRO A 142 -12.91 16.25 -14.63
N VAL A 143 -11.81 15.51 -14.50
CA VAL A 143 -10.74 15.78 -13.52
C VAL A 143 -9.67 16.72 -14.11
N ASP A 144 -9.63 16.91 -15.43
CA ASP A 144 -8.54 17.69 -16.08
C ASP A 144 -8.58 19.17 -15.67
N SER A 145 -9.77 19.75 -15.40
CA SER A 145 -9.96 21.12 -14.92
C SER A 145 -9.79 21.29 -13.40
N VAL A 146 -9.80 20.19 -12.65
CA VAL A 146 -9.75 20.23 -11.17
C VAL A 146 -8.30 20.35 -10.69
N GLU A 147 -7.98 21.45 -10.02
CA GLU A 147 -6.64 21.72 -9.50
C GLU A 147 -6.26 20.80 -8.34
N PRO A 148 -4.98 20.39 -8.25
CA PRO A 148 -4.51 19.62 -7.11
C PRO A 148 -4.45 20.47 -5.84
N TYR A 149 -4.76 19.85 -4.69
CA TYR A 149 -4.58 20.48 -3.38
C TYR A 149 -3.11 20.74 -3.12
N ARG A 150 -2.78 21.94 -2.63
CA ARG A 150 -1.40 22.31 -2.30
C ARG A 150 -0.86 21.44 -1.18
N GLU A 151 0.16 20.67 -1.48
CA GLU A 151 0.89 19.89 -0.48
C GLU A 151 1.94 20.79 0.19
N MET A 152 1.98 20.81 1.51
CA MET A 152 3.06 21.48 2.24
C MET A 152 4.29 20.57 2.25
N ASP A 153 5.46 21.13 1.97
CA ASP A 153 6.72 20.44 2.11
C ASP A 153 6.99 20.16 3.60
N LYS A 154 7.08 18.89 3.93
CA LYS A 154 7.41 18.45 5.29
C LYS A 154 8.91 18.14 5.34
N PRO A 155 9.60 18.48 6.44
CA PRO A 155 10.97 18.02 6.65
C PRO A 155 11.05 16.51 6.48
N ILE A 156 12.12 16.04 5.85
CA ILE A 156 12.31 14.62 5.64
C ILE A 156 12.62 13.95 6.97
N ASP A 157 11.71 13.11 7.38
CA ASP A 157 11.78 12.36 8.61
C ASP A 157 12.87 11.28 8.53
N HIS A 158 13.82 11.28 9.47
CA HIS A 158 14.90 10.28 9.59
C HIS A 158 15.27 10.08 11.06
N LEU A 159 15.91 8.96 11.37
CA LEU A 159 16.41 8.69 12.72
C LEU A 159 17.73 9.42 12.96
N THR A 160 17.88 10.03 14.12
CA THR A 160 19.16 10.54 14.61
C THR A 160 20.03 9.40 15.12
N ASP A 161 21.32 9.63 15.30
CA ASP A 161 22.24 8.63 15.86
C ASP A 161 21.83 8.24 17.30
N GLY A 162 21.37 9.18 18.10
CA GLY A 162 20.86 8.91 19.45
C GLY A 162 19.61 8.05 19.46
N GLU A 163 18.67 8.29 18.52
CA GLU A 163 17.48 7.44 18.37
C GLU A 163 17.85 6.02 17.90
N LEU A 164 18.84 5.89 17.02
CA LEU A 164 19.35 4.57 16.60
C LEU A 164 19.97 3.81 17.77
N GLU A 165 20.75 4.48 18.63
CA GLU A 165 21.31 3.85 19.83
C GLU A 165 20.22 3.44 20.83
N ALA A 166 19.21 4.28 21.04
CA ALA A 166 18.06 3.92 21.88
C ALA A 166 17.33 2.67 21.36
N LEU A 167 17.14 2.56 20.04
CA LEU A 167 16.56 1.37 19.42
C LEU A 167 17.47 0.13 19.58
N ARG A 168 18.78 0.30 19.50
CA ARG A 168 19.78 -0.76 19.72
C ARG A 168 19.74 -1.26 21.16
N ASP A 169 19.67 -0.36 22.13
CA ASP A 169 19.57 -0.69 23.54
C ASP A 169 18.26 -1.41 23.87
N ALA A 170 17.17 -1.03 23.22
CA ALA A 170 15.88 -1.70 23.34
C ALA A 170 15.86 -3.16 22.85
N CYS A 171 16.85 -3.55 22.03
CA CYS A 171 17.03 -4.94 21.62
C CYS A 171 17.82 -5.79 22.64
N LYS A 172 18.36 -5.18 23.69
CA LYS A 172 19.08 -5.93 24.74
C LYS A 172 18.08 -6.62 25.67
N VAL A 173 18.33 -7.87 25.98
CA VAL A 173 17.54 -8.60 26.98
C VAL A 173 17.82 -8.02 28.36
N LYS A 174 16.77 -7.62 29.07
CA LYS A 174 16.86 -7.26 30.48
C LYS A 174 16.92 -8.55 31.29
N VAL A 175 18.10 -8.93 31.75
CA VAL A 175 18.26 -10.06 32.66
C VAL A 175 17.52 -9.73 33.99
N ARG A 176 16.36 -10.35 34.18
CA ARG A 176 15.65 -10.38 35.45
C ARG A 176 15.99 -11.68 36.16
N ASN A 177 16.54 -11.59 37.34
CA ASN A 177 16.78 -12.73 38.27
C ASN A 177 17.60 -13.92 37.71
N LYS A 178 18.63 -13.67 36.91
CA LYS A 178 19.57 -14.69 36.36
C LYS A 178 18.96 -15.78 35.48
N VAL A 179 17.66 -15.78 35.22
CA VAL A 179 17.00 -16.69 34.28
C VAL A 179 16.52 -15.86 33.09
N THR A 180 17.21 -15.98 31.96
CA THR A 180 16.78 -15.40 30.71
C THR A 180 15.91 -16.46 30.02
N ASP A 181 14.67 -16.10 29.67
CA ASP A 181 13.85 -16.93 28.80
C ASP A 181 14.59 -17.09 27.45
N LEU A 182 14.84 -18.34 27.05
CA LEU A 182 15.58 -18.64 25.82
C LEU A 182 14.87 -18.08 24.57
N ASP A 183 13.55 -18.08 24.58
CA ASP A 183 12.75 -17.54 23.49
C ASP A 183 12.83 -16.00 23.42
N GLU A 184 12.78 -15.32 24.58
CA GLU A 184 13.00 -13.88 24.67
C GLU A 184 14.42 -13.50 24.20
N TYR A 185 15.41 -14.29 24.56
CA TYR A 185 16.78 -14.10 24.08
C TYR A 185 16.91 -14.22 22.57
N LYS A 186 16.37 -15.28 21.98
CA LYS A 186 16.36 -15.47 20.52
C LYS A 186 15.60 -14.36 19.80
N GLU A 187 14.46 -13.92 20.35
CA GLU A 187 13.70 -12.81 19.79
C GLU A 187 14.51 -11.50 19.84
N SER A 188 15.25 -11.25 20.89
CA SER A 188 16.10 -10.06 21.01
C SER A 188 17.25 -10.07 19.98
N LEU A 189 17.85 -11.23 19.74
CA LEU A 189 18.88 -11.37 18.69
C LEU A 189 18.31 -11.14 17.30
N ARG A 190 17.12 -11.69 17.01
CA ARG A 190 16.40 -11.44 15.76
C ARG A 190 16.10 -9.95 15.60
N ASP A 191 15.54 -9.33 16.62
CA ASP A 191 15.14 -7.92 16.60
C ASP A 191 16.34 -7.00 16.36
N ARG A 192 17.50 -7.30 16.99
CA ARG A 192 18.74 -6.58 16.75
C ARG A 192 19.28 -6.80 15.33
N ALA A 193 19.30 -8.01 14.85
CA ALA A 193 19.73 -8.35 13.50
C ALA A 193 18.83 -7.69 12.44
N LEU A 194 17.52 -7.68 12.66
CA LEU A 194 16.54 -7.02 11.77
C LEU A 194 16.77 -5.50 11.70
N LEU A 195 17.00 -4.86 12.84
CA LEU A 195 17.30 -3.43 12.92
C LEU A 195 18.54 -3.08 12.09
N GLU A 196 19.66 -3.81 12.33
CA GLU A 196 20.91 -3.55 11.62
C GLU A 196 20.83 -3.89 10.14
N PHE A 197 20.09 -4.94 9.77
CA PHE A 197 19.83 -5.30 8.39
C PHE A 197 19.10 -4.17 7.64
N LEU A 198 18.00 -3.66 8.20
CA LEU A 198 17.23 -2.57 7.59
C LEU A 198 18.06 -1.28 7.47
N ARG A 199 18.87 -0.98 8.49
CA ARG A 199 19.74 0.19 8.52
C ARG A 199 20.85 0.09 7.47
N SER A 200 21.53 -1.03 7.37
CA SER A 200 22.65 -1.20 6.46
C SER A 200 22.20 -1.27 5.00
N THR A 201 21.20 -2.08 4.71
CA THR A 201 20.77 -2.38 3.33
C THR A 201 19.77 -1.39 2.75
N ALA A 202 19.07 -0.62 3.58
CA ALA A 202 17.98 0.28 3.16
C ALA A 202 16.91 -0.39 2.28
N VAL A 203 16.68 -1.68 2.42
CA VAL A 203 15.70 -2.44 1.64
C VAL A 203 14.26 -2.05 1.99
N ARG A 204 13.35 -2.29 1.07
CA ARG A 204 11.91 -2.21 1.37
C ARG A 204 11.50 -3.42 2.21
N VAL A 205 10.45 -3.26 3.02
CA VAL A 205 9.95 -4.37 3.85
C VAL A 205 9.61 -5.62 3.04
N SER A 206 9.07 -5.47 1.82
CA SER A 206 8.77 -6.60 0.94
C SER A 206 10.04 -7.30 0.42
N GLU A 207 11.11 -6.55 0.19
CA GLU A 207 12.42 -7.08 -0.17
C GLU A 207 13.03 -7.82 1.03
N CYS A 208 12.96 -7.24 2.24
CA CYS A 208 13.42 -7.88 3.47
C CYS A 208 12.74 -9.25 3.72
N VAL A 209 11.42 -9.33 3.49
CA VAL A 209 10.67 -10.60 3.61
C VAL A 209 11.22 -11.69 2.69
N SER A 210 11.65 -11.35 1.48
CA SER A 210 12.05 -12.33 0.46
C SER A 210 13.46 -12.89 0.65
N VAL A 211 14.32 -12.25 1.45
CA VAL A 211 15.72 -12.66 1.62
C VAL A 211 15.85 -13.98 2.34
N ASN A 212 16.74 -14.86 1.83
CA ASN A 212 17.17 -16.09 2.46
C ASN A 212 18.59 -15.94 3.04
N VAL A 213 18.96 -16.82 3.95
CA VAL A 213 20.33 -16.86 4.51
C VAL A 213 21.37 -17.09 3.43
N GLN A 214 21.08 -17.95 2.45
CA GLN A 214 21.98 -18.28 1.34
C GLN A 214 22.16 -17.14 0.32
N ASP A 215 21.29 -16.13 0.31
CA ASP A 215 21.39 -15.00 -0.64
C ASP A 215 22.52 -14.03 -0.25
N ILE A 216 23.08 -14.18 0.95
CA ILE A 216 24.12 -13.31 1.50
C ILE A 216 25.51 -13.88 1.18
N ASN A 217 26.31 -13.09 0.48
CA ASN A 217 27.74 -13.34 0.39
C ASN A 217 28.40 -12.85 1.69
N TRP A 218 28.71 -13.78 2.59
CA TRP A 218 29.28 -13.46 3.89
C TRP A 218 30.74 -12.98 3.85
N GLN A 219 31.42 -13.12 2.74
CA GLN A 219 32.78 -12.62 2.56
C GLN A 219 32.79 -11.14 2.17
N SER A 220 31.96 -10.74 1.22
CA SER A 220 31.86 -9.36 0.75
C SER A 220 30.77 -8.54 1.46
N GLY A 221 29.85 -9.17 2.20
CA GLY A 221 28.68 -8.54 2.78
C GLY A 221 27.61 -8.17 1.77
N GLU A 222 27.71 -8.62 0.55
CA GLU A 222 26.78 -8.27 -0.53
C GLU A 222 25.63 -9.25 -0.63
N LEU A 223 24.46 -8.73 -1.04
CA LEU A 223 23.32 -9.54 -1.43
C LEU A 223 22.52 -8.85 -2.54
N MET A 224 21.91 -9.67 -3.40
CA MET A 224 21.00 -9.17 -4.44
C MET A 224 19.57 -9.19 -3.93
N VAL A 225 18.87 -8.07 -4.12
CA VAL A 225 17.45 -7.95 -3.75
C VAL A 225 16.60 -7.61 -4.98
N TYR A 226 15.42 -8.23 -5.05
CA TYR A 226 14.47 -7.98 -6.14
C TYR A 226 13.42 -6.96 -5.73
N GLY A 227 13.39 -5.84 -6.42
CA GLY A 227 12.42 -4.78 -6.22
C GLY A 227 11.10 -5.06 -6.94
N GLN A 228 10.12 -5.64 -6.29
CA GLN A 228 8.80 -5.99 -6.86
C GLN A 228 8.12 -4.81 -7.58
N LYS A 229 8.24 -3.58 -7.04
CA LYS A 229 7.62 -2.39 -7.62
C LYS A 229 8.24 -2.00 -8.98
N ASN A 230 9.56 -2.10 -9.09
CA ASN A 230 10.31 -1.68 -10.28
C ASN A 230 10.72 -2.85 -11.16
N ARG A 231 10.49 -4.11 -10.70
CA ARG A 231 10.86 -5.35 -11.37
C ARG A 231 12.35 -5.41 -11.74
N THR A 232 13.22 -4.93 -10.85
CA THR A 232 14.66 -4.85 -11.06
C THR A 232 15.42 -5.46 -9.90
N TRP A 233 16.53 -6.13 -10.21
CA TRP A 233 17.51 -6.57 -9.23
C TRP A 233 18.48 -5.42 -8.92
N ARG A 234 18.94 -5.37 -7.68
CA ARG A 234 20.05 -4.51 -7.27
C ARG A 234 20.86 -5.16 -6.15
N THR A 235 22.13 -4.83 -6.11
CA THR A 235 23.02 -5.21 -5.00
C THR A 235 22.85 -4.22 -3.86
N VAL A 236 22.81 -4.73 -2.63
CA VAL A 236 22.89 -3.97 -1.38
C VAL A 236 23.97 -4.58 -0.50
N CYS A 237 24.49 -3.82 0.46
CA CYS A 237 25.63 -4.24 1.28
C CYS A 237 25.26 -4.25 2.76
N LEU A 238 25.77 -5.25 3.46
CA LEU A 238 25.82 -5.36 4.91
C LEU A 238 27.14 -4.79 5.41
N ASP A 239 27.09 -3.83 6.32
CA ASP A 239 28.28 -3.44 7.05
C ASP A 239 28.66 -4.48 8.12
N ASP A 240 29.83 -4.33 8.70
CA ASP A 240 30.37 -5.29 9.68
C ASP A 240 29.44 -5.48 10.89
N THR A 241 28.80 -4.40 11.35
CA THR A 241 27.85 -4.44 12.46
C THR A 241 26.62 -5.30 12.10
N ALA A 242 26.07 -5.11 10.91
CA ALA A 242 24.93 -5.89 10.43
C ALA A 242 25.31 -7.37 10.25
N GLN A 243 26.46 -7.65 9.64
CA GLN A 243 26.96 -9.02 9.48
C GLN A 243 27.15 -9.71 10.83
N TYR A 244 27.77 -9.03 11.80
CA TYR A 244 27.99 -9.58 13.16
C TYR A 244 26.67 -9.98 13.82
N HIS A 245 25.68 -9.08 13.83
CA HIS A 245 24.41 -9.34 14.49
C HIS A 245 23.56 -10.38 13.74
N LEU A 246 23.65 -10.42 12.42
CA LEU A 246 22.98 -11.43 11.60
C LEU A 246 23.57 -12.83 11.88
N ARG A 247 24.90 -12.98 11.89
CA ARG A 247 25.56 -14.25 12.23
C ARG A 247 25.13 -14.72 13.61
N LYS A 248 25.23 -13.85 14.62
CA LYS A 248 24.82 -14.16 15.99
C LYS A 248 23.36 -14.63 16.10
N TYR A 249 22.46 -14.00 15.33
CA TYR A 249 21.07 -14.43 15.24
C TYR A 249 20.92 -15.79 14.55
N ILE A 250 21.55 -15.99 13.39
CA ILE A 250 21.49 -17.24 12.63
C ILE A 250 22.05 -18.40 13.45
N ASP A 251 23.18 -18.21 14.13
CA ASP A 251 23.79 -19.22 14.99
C ASP A 251 22.91 -19.62 16.18
N SER A 252 22.03 -18.71 16.63
CA SER A 252 21.06 -18.99 17.69
C SER A 252 19.84 -19.80 17.21
N ARG A 253 19.64 -19.92 15.90
CA ARG A 253 18.52 -20.66 15.30
C ARG A 253 18.76 -22.16 15.38
N ASN A 254 17.68 -22.90 15.55
CA ASN A 254 17.71 -24.37 15.55
C ASN A 254 16.59 -24.89 14.60
N ASP A 255 16.54 -24.33 13.39
CA ASP A 255 15.55 -24.67 12.36
C ASP A 255 16.22 -24.84 10.99
N LYS A 256 15.43 -25.28 9.99
CA LYS A 256 15.88 -25.48 8.60
C LYS A 256 15.22 -24.49 7.63
N GLU A 257 14.49 -23.49 8.15
CA GLU A 257 13.83 -22.50 7.30
C GLU A 257 14.86 -21.64 6.57
N PRO A 258 14.84 -21.58 5.23
CA PRO A 258 15.82 -20.81 4.47
C PRO A 258 15.71 -19.29 4.66
N ALA A 259 14.56 -18.78 5.11
CA ALA A 259 14.33 -17.36 5.29
C ALA A 259 15.32 -16.73 6.26
N LEU A 260 15.83 -15.53 5.93
CA LEU A 260 16.72 -14.80 6.82
C LEU A 260 16.06 -14.49 8.16
N PHE A 261 14.82 -14.02 8.16
CA PHE A 261 14.07 -13.72 9.39
C PHE A 261 12.87 -14.66 9.53
N ILE A 262 12.74 -15.26 10.72
CA ILE A 262 11.66 -16.18 11.04
C ILE A 262 10.82 -15.70 12.22
N SER A 263 9.61 -16.24 12.30
CA SER A 263 8.69 -16.07 13.42
C SER A 263 9.28 -16.71 14.68
N SER A 264 9.08 -16.09 15.85
CA SER A 264 9.42 -16.70 17.16
C SER A 264 8.41 -17.77 17.59
N LYS A 265 7.35 -18.01 16.82
CA LYS A 265 6.38 -19.07 17.08
C LYS A 265 6.99 -20.44 16.79
N ARG A 266 6.40 -21.49 17.37
CA ARG A 266 6.86 -22.90 17.22
C ARG A 266 7.06 -23.37 15.78
N ASP A 267 6.33 -22.77 14.83
CA ASP A 267 6.39 -23.14 13.40
C ASP A 267 7.60 -22.56 12.66
N CYS A 268 8.38 -21.67 13.29
CA CYS A 268 9.61 -21.05 12.76
C CYS A 268 9.52 -20.62 11.28
N LYS A 269 8.35 -20.20 10.82
CA LYS A 269 8.14 -19.83 9.41
C LYS A 269 8.70 -18.45 9.10
N ARG A 270 8.95 -18.20 7.81
CA ARG A 270 9.34 -16.91 7.28
C ARG A 270 8.51 -15.76 7.88
N LEU A 271 9.20 -14.75 8.39
CA LEU A 271 8.54 -13.58 8.98
C LEU A 271 7.88 -12.74 7.88
N ALA A 272 6.57 -12.68 7.90
CA ALA A 272 5.79 -11.90 6.94
C ALA A 272 5.90 -10.38 7.22
N LYS A 273 5.50 -9.56 6.24
CA LYS A 273 5.53 -8.10 6.35
C LYS A 273 4.91 -7.56 7.66
N PRO A 274 3.69 -7.97 8.09
CA PRO A 274 3.12 -7.51 9.36
C PRO A 274 3.99 -7.88 10.58
N GLY A 275 4.66 -9.04 10.52
CA GLY A 275 5.57 -9.49 11.58
C GLY A 275 6.81 -8.60 11.70
N ILE A 276 7.42 -8.18 10.59
CA ILE A 276 8.53 -7.21 10.56
C ILE A 276 8.07 -5.85 11.10
N GLU A 277 6.94 -5.33 10.63
CA GLU A 277 6.39 -4.06 11.08
C GLU A 277 6.07 -4.08 12.59
N SER A 278 5.50 -5.17 13.09
CA SER A 278 5.22 -5.38 14.51
C SER A 278 6.50 -5.47 15.35
N ALA A 279 7.54 -6.18 14.86
CA ALA A 279 8.83 -6.26 15.56
C ALA A 279 9.45 -4.85 15.72
N ILE A 280 9.50 -4.06 14.65
CA ILE A 280 10.02 -2.69 14.71
C ILE A 280 9.20 -1.80 15.65
N SER A 281 7.86 -1.91 15.65
CA SER A 281 7.00 -1.16 16.56
C SER A 281 7.29 -1.52 18.02
N ARG A 282 7.45 -2.81 18.35
CA ARG A 282 7.79 -3.25 19.72
C ARG A 282 9.18 -2.76 20.15
N ILE A 283 10.17 -2.76 19.25
CA ILE A 283 11.49 -2.18 19.55
C ILE A 283 11.35 -0.68 19.86
N ALA A 284 10.57 0.05 19.08
CA ALA A 284 10.34 1.47 19.30
C ALA A 284 9.65 1.76 20.64
N GLU A 285 8.63 0.99 21.02
CA GLU A 285 7.97 1.10 22.33
C GLU A 285 8.95 0.85 23.48
N ARG A 286 9.76 -0.21 23.38
CA ARG A 286 10.79 -0.54 24.39
C ARG A 286 11.88 0.52 24.50
N SER A 287 12.17 1.24 23.40
CA SER A 287 13.19 2.30 23.39
C SER A 287 12.73 3.61 24.04
N GLY A 288 11.43 3.76 24.32
CA GLY A 288 10.86 4.99 24.91
C GLY A 288 10.76 6.16 23.94
N LEU A 289 11.00 5.96 22.64
CA LEU A 289 10.86 7.00 21.63
C LEU A 289 9.40 7.43 21.47
N LYS A 290 9.12 8.73 21.58
CA LYS A 290 7.77 9.32 21.47
C LYS A 290 7.28 9.46 20.01
N ARG A 291 7.93 8.83 19.05
CA ARG A 291 7.58 8.91 17.63
C ARG A 291 7.38 7.52 17.03
N ARG A 292 6.64 7.46 15.95
CA ARG A 292 6.44 6.22 15.22
C ARG A 292 7.72 5.83 14.49
N VAL A 293 8.20 4.61 14.71
CA VAL A 293 9.29 3.99 13.95
C VAL A 293 8.72 2.86 13.09
N TYR A 294 9.15 2.79 11.85
CA TYR A 294 8.66 1.82 10.87
C TYR A 294 9.78 1.45 9.86
N PRO A 295 9.74 0.31 9.19
CA PRO A 295 10.84 -0.15 8.34
C PRO A 295 11.32 0.87 7.29
N HIS A 296 10.40 1.61 6.67
CA HIS A 296 10.76 2.60 5.66
C HIS A 296 11.53 3.82 6.23
N LEU A 297 11.44 4.06 7.55
CA LEU A 297 12.19 5.13 8.21
C LEU A 297 13.70 4.84 8.20
N PHE A 298 14.11 3.57 8.39
CA PHE A 298 15.52 3.17 8.27
C PHE A 298 16.06 3.46 6.87
N ARG A 299 15.28 3.19 5.85
CA ARG A 299 15.65 3.50 4.47
C ARG A 299 15.80 5.00 4.23
N LYS A 300 14.92 5.83 4.78
CA LYS A 300 15.06 7.29 4.76
C LYS A 300 16.32 7.75 5.50
N THR A 301 16.59 7.17 6.65
CA THR A 301 17.78 7.46 7.47
C THR A 301 19.06 7.15 6.71
N THR A 302 19.16 5.96 6.13
CA THR A 302 20.34 5.56 5.35
C THR A 302 20.56 6.49 4.15
N ALA A 303 19.50 6.79 3.39
CA ALA A 303 19.58 7.72 2.27
C ALA A 303 20.04 9.12 2.69
N THR A 304 19.46 9.65 3.78
CA THR A 304 19.84 10.95 4.33
C THR A 304 21.30 10.97 4.79
N ASN A 305 21.75 9.90 5.46
CA ASN A 305 23.12 9.79 5.94
C ASN A 305 24.12 9.65 4.77
N MET A 306 23.78 8.91 3.71
CA MET A 306 24.63 8.85 2.50
C MET A 306 24.79 10.24 1.87
N VAL A 307 23.68 10.98 1.71
CA VAL A 307 23.73 12.35 1.15
C VAL A 307 24.51 13.32 2.07
N LYS A 308 24.29 13.23 3.41
CA LYS A 308 25.05 14.04 4.39
C LYS A 308 26.56 13.78 4.32
N ARG A 309 26.97 12.55 4.02
CA ARG A 309 28.38 12.16 3.84
C ARG A 309 28.94 12.47 2.45
N GLY A 310 28.17 13.16 1.61
CA GLY A 310 28.62 13.63 0.29
C GLY A 310 28.46 12.64 -0.85
N CYS A 311 27.71 11.53 -0.66
CA CYS A 311 27.41 10.61 -1.75
C CYS A 311 26.55 11.32 -2.81
N PRO A 312 26.90 11.25 -4.11
CA PRO A 312 26.07 11.78 -5.18
C PRO A 312 24.65 11.22 -5.13
N ARG A 313 23.66 12.09 -5.34
CA ARG A 313 22.23 11.73 -5.19
C ARG A 313 21.79 10.65 -6.16
N GLU A 314 22.36 10.64 -7.35
CA GLU A 314 22.12 9.62 -8.38
C GLU A 314 22.55 8.24 -7.89
N LEU A 315 23.73 8.14 -7.26
CA LEU A 315 24.23 6.89 -6.68
C LEU A 315 23.36 6.42 -5.50
N VAL A 316 22.91 7.35 -4.65
CA VAL A 316 21.94 7.01 -3.59
C VAL A 316 20.62 6.52 -4.19
N ALA A 317 20.14 7.16 -5.26
CA ALA A 317 18.92 6.74 -5.95
C ALA A 317 19.07 5.33 -6.58
N PHE A 318 20.22 5.02 -7.18
CA PHE A 318 20.54 3.68 -7.66
C PHE A 318 20.57 2.66 -6.51
N TYR A 319 21.27 2.94 -5.43
CA TYR A 319 21.34 2.07 -4.26
C TYR A 319 19.94 1.76 -3.68
N LEU A 320 19.08 2.76 -3.66
CA LEU A 320 17.69 2.60 -3.25
C LEU A 320 16.82 1.87 -4.32
N GLY A 321 17.32 1.65 -5.52
CA GLY A 321 16.58 1.03 -6.62
C GLY A 321 15.45 1.93 -7.12
N HIS A 322 15.73 3.21 -7.33
CA HIS A 322 14.89 4.10 -8.11
C HIS A 322 15.16 3.87 -9.59
N LYS A 323 14.11 3.92 -10.42
CA LYS A 323 14.22 3.65 -11.85
C LYS A 323 15.20 4.65 -12.47
N ASN A 324 16.20 4.12 -13.17
CA ASN A 324 17.25 4.91 -13.87
C ASN A 324 18.01 5.92 -12.98
N GLY A 325 18.11 5.64 -11.66
CA GLY A 325 18.78 6.58 -10.74
C GLY A 325 18.03 7.91 -10.58
N ASP A 326 16.73 7.95 -10.85
CA ASP A 326 15.94 9.19 -10.77
C ASP A 326 15.98 9.79 -9.36
N ALA A 327 16.72 10.88 -9.22
CA ALA A 327 16.90 11.59 -7.97
C ALA A 327 15.68 12.45 -7.56
N ARG A 328 14.68 12.67 -8.43
CA ARG A 328 13.46 13.44 -8.09
C ARG A 328 12.72 12.85 -6.91
N THR A 329 12.54 11.53 -6.92
CA THR A 329 11.92 10.80 -5.79
C THR A 329 12.80 10.89 -4.53
N LEU A 330 14.13 10.85 -4.68
CA LEU A 330 15.06 11.01 -3.58
C LEU A 330 14.92 12.40 -2.94
N ASN A 331 14.94 13.45 -3.74
CA ASN A 331 14.85 14.83 -3.28
C ASN A 331 13.53 15.11 -2.57
N LYS A 332 12.41 14.57 -3.09
CA LYS A 332 11.08 14.77 -2.49
C LYS A 332 10.87 13.99 -1.19
N HIS A 333 11.45 12.80 -1.04
CA HIS A 333 11.02 11.86 0.00
C HIS A 333 12.13 11.31 0.90
N TYR A 334 13.42 11.48 0.55
CA TYR A 334 14.52 10.79 1.24
C TYR A 334 15.66 11.70 1.70
N ALA A 335 15.94 12.81 1.03
CA ALA A 335 17.07 13.65 1.39
C ALA A 335 16.84 15.11 0.97
N ALA A 336 16.64 16.00 1.93
CA ALA A 336 16.64 17.44 1.69
C ALA A 336 18.07 17.96 1.55
N THR A 337 18.27 19.00 0.74
CA THR A 337 19.52 19.77 0.72
C THR A 337 19.53 20.68 1.93
N THR A 338 20.58 20.62 2.74
CA THR A 338 20.75 21.53 3.89
C THR A 338 21.54 22.78 3.49
N PRO A 339 21.35 23.94 4.17
CA PRO A 339 22.15 25.12 3.94
C PRO A 339 23.66 24.86 4.06
N ASP A 340 24.08 24.01 5.01
CA ASP A 340 25.49 23.64 5.20
C ASP A 340 26.06 22.88 3.99
N GLN A 341 25.26 22.02 3.36
CA GLN A 341 25.68 21.34 2.12
C GLN A 341 25.85 22.32 0.97
N VAL A 342 24.99 23.33 0.87
CA VAL A 342 25.11 24.38 -0.16
C VAL A 342 26.36 25.19 0.08
N LEU A 343 26.63 25.62 1.32
CA LEU A 343 27.83 26.37 1.69
C LEU A 343 29.11 25.53 1.49
N GLY A 344 29.07 24.25 1.88
CA GLY A 344 30.16 23.32 1.66
C GLY A 344 30.51 23.12 0.17
N ALA A 345 29.44 22.96 -0.64
CA ALA A 345 29.60 22.87 -2.09
C ALA A 345 30.15 24.15 -2.71
N PHE A 346 29.68 25.33 -2.28
CA PHE A 346 30.21 26.61 -2.71
C PHE A 346 31.72 26.75 -2.36
N ARG A 347 32.09 26.42 -1.12
CA ARG A 347 33.50 26.46 -0.68
C ARG A 347 34.40 25.50 -1.47
N LYS A 348 33.84 24.34 -1.87
CA LYS A 348 34.60 23.30 -2.60
C LYS A 348 34.68 23.56 -4.11
N TYR A 349 33.62 24.11 -4.70
CA TYR A 349 33.50 24.21 -6.16
C TYR A 349 33.28 25.64 -6.68
N GLY A 350 32.84 26.57 -5.84
CA GLY A 350 32.51 27.94 -6.23
C GLY A 350 33.58 28.97 -5.95
N ALA A 351 34.60 28.64 -5.17
CA ALA A 351 35.72 29.51 -4.87
C ALA A 351 36.94 29.16 -5.74
N ALA A 352 36.78 29.11 -7.05
CA ALA A 352 37.92 29.15 -7.97
C ALA A 352 38.30 30.61 -8.17
N ALA A 353 39.43 31.02 -7.61
CA ALA A 353 40.11 32.25 -7.97
C ALA A 353 40.84 32.08 -9.29
#